data_c45bc6106dd0fd541a4f6f3190c81d10
#
_entry.id   c45bc6106dd0fd541a4f6f3190c81d10
#
_cell.length_a   1.000
_cell.length_b   1.000
_cell.length_c   1.000
_cell.angle_alpha   90.00
_cell.angle_beta   90.00
_cell.angle_gamma   90.00
#
_symmetry.space_group_name_H-M   'P 1'
#
loop_
_entity.id
_entity.type
_entity.pdbx_description
1 polymer ?
#
loop_
_entity_poly.entity_id
_entity_poly.type
_entity_poly.pdbx_seq_one_letter_code
_entity_poly.pdbx_strand_id
1 'polypeptide(L)'
;MNKLKYLTLLLLLSVVACVRAQADPAAGDVGEVIVLNKADFLTKVFNYEKNPSKWTYEGDKPCIIDFYADWCGPCRRVAPVLQDLAKRYKDEIVIYKINVDKERELAGTFGVSSIPTIIFVPMKGEPQGSMGAMPEESLVEGVEEVLLEKKK
;
A
#
# COMPACT_ATOMS: atom_id res chain seq x y z
N MET A 1 48.68 -26.47 -30.21
CA MET A 1 47.99 -26.88 -28.98
C MET A 1 47.33 -25.75 -28.21
N ASN A 2 47.43 -24.49 -28.62
CA ASN A 2 46.89 -23.37 -27.79
C ASN A 2 45.55 -22.75 -28.27
N LYS A 3 45.13 -23.05 -29.50
CA LYS A 3 43.87 -22.48 -30.04
C LYS A 3 42.60 -23.10 -29.44
N LEU A 4 42.65 -24.36 -29.01
CA LEU A 4 41.53 -25.07 -28.41
C LEU A 4 41.25 -24.62 -26.97
N LYS A 5 42.25 -24.19 -26.21
CA LYS A 5 42.11 -23.67 -24.84
C LYS A 5 41.46 -22.30 -24.79
N TYR A 6 41.63 -21.46 -25.80
CA TYR A 6 40.99 -20.13 -25.87
C TYR A 6 39.53 -20.21 -26.33
N LEU A 7 39.20 -21.25 -27.13
CA LEU A 7 37.81 -21.45 -27.55
C LEU A 7 36.89 -21.88 -26.38
N THR A 8 37.43 -22.72 -25.48
CA THR A 8 36.71 -23.13 -24.25
C THR A 8 36.61 -22.02 -23.22
N LEU A 9 37.58 -21.11 -23.14
CA LEU A 9 37.56 -19.97 -22.23
C LEU A 9 36.55 -18.88 -22.69
N LEU A 10 36.42 -18.67 -24.02
CA LEU A 10 35.43 -17.75 -24.58
C LEU A 10 34.00 -18.24 -24.45
N LEU A 11 33.75 -19.54 -24.42
CA LEU A 11 32.43 -20.13 -24.19
C LEU A 11 31.97 -20.05 -22.74
N LEU A 12 32.88 -19.97 -21.77
CA LEU A 12 32.58 -19.82 -20.34
C LEU A 12 32.28 -18.37 -19.91
N LEU A 13 32.70 -17.38 -20.72
CA LEU A 13 32.46 -15.96 -20.45
C LEU A 13 31.08 -15.44 -20.95
N SER A 14 30.36 -16.23 -21.75
CA SER A 14 29.07 -15.83 -22.32
C SER A 14 27.83 -16.21 -21.47
N VAL A 15 28.03 -16.90 -20.33
CA VAL A 15 26.93 -17.38 -19.49
C VAL A 15 26.62 -16.44 -18.30
N VAL A 16 27.45 -15.41 -18.07
CA VAL A 16 27.32 -14.53 -16.88
C VAL A 16 26.47 -13.28 -17.11
N ALA A 17 25.88 -13.07 -18.28
CA ALA A 17 25.15 -11.83 -18.59
C ALA A 17 23.63 -12.01 -18.71
N CYS A 18 23.00 -12.86 -17.88
CA CYS A 18 21.55 -12.90 -17.77
C CYS A 18 21.08 -13.02 -16.31
N VAL A 19 21.66 -12.18 -15.43
CA VAL A 19 20.94 -11.81 -14.21
C VAL A 19 19.86 -10.84 -14.66
N ARG A 20 18.72 -11.40 -15.07
CA ARG A 20 17.46 -10.63 -15.14
C ARG A 20 17.25 -10.08 -13.74
N ALA A 21 17.34 -8.77 -13.60
CA ALA A 21 16.72 -8.06 -12.51
C ALA A 21 15.25 -8.44 -12.56
N GLN A 22 14.84 -9.36 -11.71
CA GLN A 22 13.44 -9.59 -11.39
C GLN A 22 13.03 -8.30 -10.70
N ALA A 23 12.30 -7.45 -11.41
CA ALA A 23 11.61 -6.33 -10.81
C ALA A 23 10.69 -6.94 -9.75
N ASP A 24 10.89 -6.57 -8.48
CA ASP A 24 9.97 -6.89 -7.40
C ASP A 24 8.58 -6.39 -7.80
N PRO A 25 7.56 -7.24 -7.88
CA PRO A 25 6.20 -6.82 -8.22
C PRO A 25 5.53 -6.00 -7.11
N ALA A 26 6.27 -5.60 -6.09
CA ALA A 26 5.78 -4.91 -4.89
C ALA A 26 6.09 -3.41 -4.84
N ALA A 27 6.82 -2.86 -5.79
CA ALA A 27 6.97 -1.41 -5.93
C ALA A 27 5.77 -0.87 -6.72
N GLY A 28 4.65 -0.62 -6.03
CA GLY A 28 3.62 0.28 -6.56
C GLY A 28 4.29 1.60 -6.94
N ASP A 29 3.92 2.15 -8.09
CA ASP A 29 4.54 3.37 -8.60
C ASP A 29 4.36 4.48 -7.56
N VAL A 30 5.45 5.19 -7.26
CA VAL A 30 5.45 6.24 -6.24
C VAL A 30 4.43 7.32 -6.64
N GLY A 31 3.42 7.54 -5.79
CA GLY A 31 2.34 8.48 -6.07
C GLY A 31 1.08 7.86 -6.70
N GLU A 32 0.92 6.53 -6.63
CA GLU A 32 -0.30 5.84 -7.02
C GLU A 32 -1.02 5.20 -5.83
N VAL A 33 -2.33 4.96 -6.00
CA VAL A 33 -3.13 4.20 -5.03
C VAL A 33 -2.95 2.71 -5.28
N ILE A 34 -2.42 1.99 -4.29
CA ILE A 34 -2.02 0.59 -4.39
C ILE A 34 -3.17 -0.33 -3.94
N VAL A 35 -3.53 -1.31 -4.77
CA VAL A 35 -4.49 -2.35 -4.37
C VAL A 35 -3.82 -3.36 -3.46
N LEU A 36 -4.39 -3.60 -2.27
CA LEU A 36 -3.93 -4.66 -1.37
C LEU A 36 -4.90 -5.84 -1.34
N ASN A 37 -4.33 -7.04 -1.31
CA ASN A 37 -4.97 -8.26 -0.85
C ASN A 37 -4.58 -8.54 0.62
N LYS A 38 -5.16 -9.58 1.23
CA LYS A 38 -4.86 -9.99 2.62
C LYS A 38 -3.37 -10.25 2.84
N ALA A 39 -2.70 -10.97 1.92
CA ALA A 39 -1.29 -11.33 2.08
C ALA A 39 -0.38 -10.09 2.12
N ASP A 40 -0.63 -9.15 1.20
CA ASP A 40 0.08 -7.86 1.18
C ASP A 40 -0.22 -7.03 2.44
N PHE A 41 -1.47 -7.02 2.90
CA PHE A 41 -1.86 -6.31 4.12
C PHE A 41 -1.09 -6.81 5.35
N LEU A 42 -0.99 -8.14 5.51
CA LEU A 42 -0.25 -8.76 6.62
C LEU A 42 1.24 -8.44 6.63
N THR A 43 1.82 -8.09 5.49
CA THR A 43 3.25 -7.79 5.37
C THR A 43 3.57 -6.30 5.32
N LYS A 44 2.62 -5.47 4.86
CA LYS A 44 2.86 -4.03 4.61
C LYS A 44 2.15 -3.10 5.58
N VAL A 45 1.13 -3.62 6.30
CA VAL A 45 0.31 -2.80 7.19
C VAL A 45 0.29 -3.35 8.60
N PHE A 46 -0.32 -4.51 8.81
CA PHE A 46 -0.47 -5.11 10.14
C PHE A 46 -0.65 -6.62 10.08
N ASN A 47 0.21 -7.34 10.76
CA ASN A 47 0.10 -8.78 10.88
C ASN A 47 -0.71 -9.18 12.14
N TYR A 48 -2.03 -9.13 12.03
CA TYR A 48 -2.94 -9.50 13.13
C TYR A 48 -2.92 -11.00 13.44
N GLU A 49 -2.44 -11.85 12.53
CA GLU A 49 -2.29 -13.28 12.78
C GLU A 49 -1.09 -13.57 13.72
N LYS A 50 -0.03 -12.76 13.64
CA LYS A 50 1.13 -12.84 14.55
C LYS A 50 0.92 -12.04 15.82
N ASN A 51 0.26 -10.90 15.74
CA ASN A 51 0.08 -9.94 16.85
C ASN A 51 -1.41 -9.63 17.08
N PRO A 52 -2.25 -10.60 17.52
CA PRO A 52 -3.70 -10.40 17.61
C PRO A 52 -4.13 -9.41 18.70
N SER A 53 -3.27 -9.13 19.67
CA SER A 53 -3.60 -8.31 20.84
C SER A 53 -2.96 -6.92 20.86
N LYS A 54 -2.08 -6.61 19.90
CA LYS A 54 -1.37 -5.34 19.87
C LYS A 54 -1.18 -4.87 18.44
N TRP A 55 -1.64 -3.65 18.16
CA TRP A 55 -1.37 -2.98 16.91
C TRP A 55 0.15 -2.77 16.73
N THR A 56 0.69 -3.21 15.61
CA THR A 56 2.08 -2.99 15.21
C THR A 56 2.10 -2.71 13.72
N TYR A 57 2.40 -1.47 13.34
CA TYR A 57 2.47 -1.07 11.95
C TYR A 57 3.75 -1.62 11.30
N GLU A 58 3.61 -2.26 10.13
CA GLU A 58 4.72 -2.93 9.41
C GLU A 58 5.28 -2.07 8.26
N GLY A 59 4.69 -0.91 7.97
CA GLY A 59 5.10 -0.07 6.84
C GLY A 59 6.20 0.93 7.18
N ASP A 60 6.88 1.43 6.14
CA ASP A 60 7.98 2.41 6.25
C ASP A 60 7.51 3.88 6.20
N LYS A 61 6.26 4.11 5.79
CA LYS A 61 5.62 5.43 5.70
C LYS A 61 4.20 5.35 6.25
N PRO A 62 3.66 6.42 6.85
CA PRO A 62 2.26 6.42 7.25
C PRO A 62 1.36 6.22 6.03
N CYS A 63 0.17 5.65 6.24
CA CYS A 63 -0.68 5.34 5.10
C CYS A 63 -2.16 5.67 5.32
N ILE A 64 -2.88 5.78 4.22
CA ILE A 64 -4.34 5.72 4.17
C ILE A 64 -4.75 4.35 3.65
N ILE A 65 -5.80 3.78 4.22
CA ILE A 65 -6.45 2.57 3.72
C ILE A 65 -7.89 2.90 3.38
N ASP A 66 -8.28 2.69 2.12
CA ASP A 66 -9.65 2.85 1.62
C ASP A 66 -10.30 1.49 1.41
N PHE A 67 -11.29 1.15 2.23
CA PHE A 67 -12.16 0.00 2.01
C PHE A 67 -13.29 0.38 1.07
N TYR A 68 -13.34 -0.22 -0.10
CA TYR A 68 -14.26 0.12 -1.18
C TYR A 68 -14.87 -1.10 -1.87
N ALA A 69 -15.85 -0.87 -2.75
CA ALA A 69 -16.32 -1.82 -3.74
C ALA A 69 -16.56 -1.13 -5.10
N ASP A 70 -16.51 -1.89 -6.19
CA ASP A 70 -16.64 -1.34 -7.54
C ASP A 70 -18.05 -0.75 -7.81
N TRP A 71 -19.09 -1.31 -7.18
CA TRP A 71 -20.47 -0.84 -7.26
C TRP A 71 -20.79 0.35 -6.36
N CYS A 72 -19.89 0.73 -5.46
CA CYS A 72 -20.11 1.77 -4.44
C CYS A 72 -20.03 3.18 -5.06
N GLY A 73 -21.17 3.86 -5.17
CA GLY A 73 -21.27 5.22 -5.69
C GLY A 73 -20.45 6.25 -4.92
N PRO A 74 -20.58 6.33 -3.57
CA PRO A 74 -19.77 7.22 -2.75
C PRO A 74 -18.27 6.97 -2.87
N CYS A 75 -17.83 5.69 -2.97
CA CYS A 75 -16.41 5.35 -3.15
C CYS A 75 -15.85 5.93 -4.44
N ARG A 76 -16.63 5.92 -5.54
CA ARG A 76 -16.21 6.51 -6.82
C ARG A 76 -15.99 8.03 -6.75
N ARG A 77 -16.63 8.73 -5.81
CA ARG A 77 -16.39 10.17 -5.60
C ARG A 77 -15.10 10.43 -4.83
N VAL A 78 -14.74 9.56 -3.90
CA VAL A 78 -13.52 9.67 -3.08
C VAL A 78 -12.28 9.25 -3.86
N ALA A 79 -12.40 8.26 -4.75
CA ALA A 79 -11.27 7.67 -5.48
C ALA A 79 -10.36 8.70 -6.20
N PRO A 80 -10.88 9.68 -6.98
CA PRO A 80 -10.03 10.68 -7.62
C PRO A 80 -9.28 11.56 -6.61
N VAL A 81 -9.91 11.90 -5.48
CA VAL A 81 -9.26 12.69 -4.41
C VAL A 81 -8.09 11.90 -3.81
N LEU A 82 -8.29 10.62 -3.50
CA LEU A 82 -7.21 9.75 -3.01
C LEU A 82 -6.06 9.63 -4.01
N GLN A 83 -6.38 9.55 -5.31
CA GLN A 83 -5.36 9.53 -6.36
C GLN A 83 -4.54 10.83 -6.42
N ASP A 84 -5.18 11.97 -6.24
CA ASP A 84 -4.50 13.26 -6.21
C ASP A 84 -3.67 13.43 -4.93
N LEU A 85 -4.16 12.97 -3.79
CA LEU A 85 -3.39 12.94 -2.54
C LEU A 85 -2.17 12.01 -2.66
N ALA A 86 -2.31 10.84 -3.29
CA ALA A 86 -1.18 9.94 -3.52
C ALA A 86 -0.05 10.64 -4.31
N LYS A 87 -0.39 11.43 -5.34
CA LYS A 87 0.59 12.21 -6.10
C LYS A 87 1.17 13.37 -5.29
N ARG A 88 0.32 14.11 -4.57
CA ARG A 88 0.69 15.29 -3.76
C ARG A 88 1.67 14.92 -2.65
N TYR A 89 1.44 13.81 -1.98
CA TYR A 89 2.21 13.34 -0.81
C TYR A 89 3.06 12.08 -1.11
N LYS A 90 3.43 11.84 -2.37
CA LYS A 90 4.09 10.62 -2.86
C LYS A 90 5.33 10.19 -2.07
N ASP A 91 6.07 11.15 -1.52
CA ASP A 91 7.30 10.88 -0.76
C ASP A 91 7.06 10.77 0.74
N GLU A 92 5.88 11.19 1.22
CA GLU A 92 5.53 11.28 2.64
C GLU A 92 4.60 10.16 3.11
N ILE A 93 3.62 9.75 2.29
CA ILE A 93 2.62 8.74 2.65
C ILE A 93 2.43 7.68 1.54
N VAL A 94 1.76 6.59 1.89
CA VAL A 94 1.26 5.60 0.93
C VAL A 94 -0.27 5.53 1.02
N ILE A 95 -0.94 5.35 -0.11
CA ILE A 95 -2.40 5.14 -0.12
C ILE A 95 -2.70 3.75 -0.65
N TYR A 96 -3.39 2.97 0.16
CA TYR A 96 -3.86 1.62 -0.15
C TYR A 96 -5.36 1.61 -0.36
N LYS A 97 -5.84 0.68 -1.20
CA LYS A 97 -7.26 0.39 -1.34
C LYS A 97 -7.51 -1.12 -1.26
N ILE A 98 -8.60 -1.50 -0.58
CA ILE A 98 -9.00 -2.89 -0.33
C ILE A 98 -10.43 -3.08 -0.80
N ASN A 99 -10.64 -3.99 -1.75
CA ASN A 99 -11.97 -4.31 -2.24
C ASN A 99 -12.66 -5.28 -1.27
N VAL A 100 -13.75 -4.84 -0.60
CA VAL A 100 -14.45 -5.63 0.41
C VAL A 100 -15.14 -6.88 -0.14
N ASP A 101 -15.47 -6.90 -1.44
CA ASP A 101 -16.06 -8.09 -2.06
C ASP A 101 -15.03 -9.20 -2.27
N LYS A 102 -13.76 -8.81 -2.49
CA LYS A 102 -12.62 -9.73 -2.69
C LYS A 102 -11.97 -10.13 -1.36
N GLU A 103 -11.89 -9.19 -0.42
CA GLU A 103 -11.18 -9.32 0.86
C GLU A 103 -12.16 -9.28 2.06
N ARG A 104 -13.20 -10.14 2.02
CA ARG A 104 -14.28 -10.17 3.01
C ARG A 104 -13.81 -10.45 4.43
N GLU A 105 -12.85 -11.37 4.57
CA GLU A 105 -12.27 -11.71 5.87
C GLU A 105 -11.55 -10.51 6.47
N LEU A 106 -10.73 -9.83 5.66
CA LEU A 106 -10.00 -8.64 6.08
C LEU A 106 -10.96 -7.51 6.47
N ALA A 107 -11.98 -7.23 5.66
CA ALA A 107 -13.00 -6.24 5.97
C ALA A 107 -13.75 -6.57 7.28
N GLY A 108 -14.07 -7.85 7.51
CA GLY A 108 -14.70 -8.32 8.75
C GLY A 108 -13.79 -8.17 9.96
N THR A 109 -12.50 -8.48 9.85
CA THR A 109 -11.49 -8.32 10.91
C THR A 109 -11.39 -6.86 11.39
N PHE A 110 -11.50 -5.91 10.45
CA PHE A 110 -11.47 -4.47 10.76
C PHE A 110 -12.86 -3.87 11.06
N GLY A 111 -13.91 -4.70 11.17
CA GLY A 111 -15.26 -4.25 11.51
C GLY A 111 -15.86 -3.28 10.48
N VAL A 112 -15.47 -3.39 9.21
CA VAL A 112 -15.98 -2.55 8.13
C VAL A 112 -17.44 -2.88 7.85
N SER A 113 -18.34 -2.05 8.37
CA SER A 113 -19.80 -2.22 8.27
C SER A 113 -20.42 -1.39 7.15
N SER A 114 -19.71 -0.40 6.63
CA SER A 114 -20.13 0.46 5.52
C SER A 114 -18.96 0.90 4.69
N ILE A 115 -19.19 1.28 3.42
CA ILE A 115 -18.15 1.75 2.51
C ILE A 115 -18.55 3.09 1.86
N PRO A 116 -17.55 3.95 1.57
CA PRO A 116 -16.14 3.80 1.91
C PRO A 116 -15.89 3.86 3.42
N THR A 117 -14.88 3.14 3.90
CA THR A 117 -14.29 3.34 5.22
C THR A 117 -12.84 3.71 5.00
N ILE A 118 -12.46 4.89 5.49
CA ILE A 118 -11.11 5.44 5.35
C ILE A 118 -10.40 5.32 6.69
N ILE A 119 -9.21 4.71 6.69
CA ILE A 119 -8.39 4.55 7.89
C ILE A 119 -7.06 5.27 7.67
N PHE A 120 -6.72 6.18 8.57
CA PHE A 120 -5.43 6.85 8.66
C PHE A 120 -4.53 6.07 9.62
N VAL A 121 -3.40 5.60 9.13
CA VAL A 121 -2.43 4.80 9.87
C VAL A 121 -1.16 5.62 10.05
N PRO A 122 -0.95 6.24 11.23
CA PRO A 122 0.28 6.97 11.51
C PRO A 122 1.46 6.01 11.76
N MET A 123 2.69 6.53 11.69
CA MET A 123 3.89 5.76 12.04
C MET A 123 3.92 5.38 13.52
N LYS A 124 3.27 6.14 14.37
CA LYS A 124 3.17 5.92 15.82
C LYS A 124 1.75 6.13 16.30
N GLY A 125 1.31 5.28 17.22
CA GLY A 125 -0.04 5.35 17.78
C GLY A 125 -1.02 4.43 17.07
N GLU A 126 -2.30 4.62 17.37
CA GLU A 126 -3.38 3.79 16.86
C GLU A 126 -3.97 4.37 15.56
N PRO A 127 -4.43 3.52 14.64
CA PRO A 127 -5.15 3.97 13.45
C PRO A 127 -6.42 4.75 13.80
N GLN A 128 -6.76 5.72 12.97
CA GLN A 128 -7.99 6.50 13.08
C GLN A 128 -8.87 6.26 11.86
N GLY A 129 -10.11 5.83 12.07
CA GLY A 129 -11.05 5.48 11.00
C GLY A 129 -12.23 6.43 10.90
N SER A 130 -12.71 6.66 9.68
CA SER A 130 -13.95 7.35 9.37
C SER A 130 -14.79 6.52 8.40
N MET A 131 -16.09 6.39 8.70
CA MET A 131 -17.06 5.73 7.82
C MET A 131 -17.77 6.75 6.95
N GLY A 132 -17.97 6.41 5.69
CA GLY A 132 -18.59 7.26 4.68
C GLY A 132 -17.59 8.10 3.88
N ALA A 133 -18.10 8.70 2.80
CA ALA A 133 -17.30 9.56 1.94
C ALA A 133 -16.91 10.84 2.69
N MET A 134 -15.61 11.13 2.70
CA MET A 134 -15.05 12.35 3.27
C MET A 134 -14.84 13.40 2.18
N PRO A 135 -15.08 14.70 2.45
CA PRO A 135 -14.66 15.78 1.56
C PRO A 135 -13.13 15.89 1.50
N GLU A 136 -12.61 16.51 0.44
CA GLU A 136 -11.15 16.63 0.23
C GLU A 136 -10.46 17.32 1.41
N GLU A 137 -11.06 18.39 1.93
CA GLU A 137 -10.49 19.14 3.06
C GLU A 137 -10.26 18.25 4.29
N SER A 138 -11.23 17.37 4.60
CA SER A 138 -11.11 16.44 5.73
C SER A 138 -10.08 15.35 5.47
N LEU A 139 -9.91 14.90 4.23
CA LEU A 139 -8.86 13.96 3.86
C LEU A 139 -7.47 14.60 3.98
N VAL A 140 -7.31 15.84 3.51
CA VAL A 140 -6.07 16.63 3.66
C VAL A 140 -5.75 16.85 5.14
N GLU A 141 -6.74 17.25 5.95
CA GLU A 141 -6.57 17.44 7.40
C GLU A 141 -6.12 16.13 8.07
N GLY A 142 -6.74 14.98 7.74
CA GLY A 142 -6.31 13.68 8.23
C GLY A 142 -4.87 13.33 7.82
N VAL A 143 -4.44 13.65 6.61
CA VAL A 143 -3.04 13.47 6.19
C VAL A 143 -2.12 14.36 7.02
N GLU A 144 -2.42 15.65 7.13
CA GLU A 144 -1.51 16.60 7.77
C GLU A 144 -1.45 16.44 9.30
N GLU A 145 -2.59 16.26 9.96
CA GLU A 145 -2.66 16.20 11.43
C GLU A 145 -2.40 14.80 11.97
N VAL A 146 -2.94 13.74 11.34
CA VAL A 146 -2.83 12.36 11.85
C VAL A 146 -1.58 11.66 11.32
N LEU A 147 -1.32 11.76 10.00
CA LEU A 147 -0.23 11.01 9.39
C LEU A 147 1.10 11.74 9.50
N LEU A 148 1.13 13.06 9.28
CA LEU A 148 2.34 13.86 9.22
C LEU A 148 2.60 14.68 10.49
N GLU A 149 1.68 14.64 11.47
CA GLU A 149 1.78 15.36 12.77
C GLU A 149 2.08 16.87 12.60
N LYS A 150 1.64 17.47 11.48
CA LYS A 150 1.81 18.90 11.23
C LYS A 150 0.81 19.68 12.11
N LYS A 151 1.30 20.36 13.14
CA LYS A 151 0.48 21.26 13.97
C LYS A 151 0.11 22.49 13.15
N LYS A 152 -1.18 22.88 13.22
CA LYS A 152 -1.65 24.22 12.76
C LYS A 152 -1.08 25.33 13.60
#